data_fd25faffd6bc5174d819e54eef0abb4c
#
_entry.id   fd25faffd6bc5174d819e54eef0abb4c
#
_cell.length_a   1.000
_cell.length_b   1.000
_cell.length_c   1.000
_cell.angle_alpha   90.00
_cell.angle_beta   90.00
_cell.angle_gamma   90.00
#
_symmetry.space_group_name_H-M   'P 1'
#
loop_
_entity.id
_entity.type
_entity.pdbx_description
1 polymer ?
#
loop_
_entity_poly.entity_id
_entity_poly.type
_entity_poly.pdbx_seq_one_letter_code
_entity_poly.pdbx_strand_id
1 'polypeptide(L)'
;HINSKIFNLHNLFKLEGKNAISINDVEPASEIVKRFSVGAMSFGAISKEAHETLARAMNKIKGMSNCGEGGEDPSRYDTDQNSKIKQVASGRFGVTIEYLNSAEEIQIKVAQGAKPGEGGNLPKNKVYPWIAYARHSIPGVQLISPPPHHDIYSIEDLAQLIYDLRSANPQAKISVKLVSEAGVGTIASGVVKAGANKILISGFNGGTGAAPRTSVSHAGMPFEIGLSEAHQTLIMNDLRSRVKLETDGKLLTGFDVIIAAILGADLYSFSSAPLITIGCKMLKVCNLNTCPFGVATQNEKLRHNFKGKEANVINFMYFIAEEVREYLALLGCKTLNEIIGHVELIHPLSMNGLDFSNLLYNPETKNKTSVHFEKYKDVNMLNTLDSKKIIPLCEDSLKNERKSVISLNIENTNSCLLYTSDAADEL
;
A
#
# COMPACT_ATOMS: atom_id res chain seq x y z
N HIS A 1 12.57 4.08 -26.11
CA HIS A 1 12.02 2.89 -26.80
C HIS A 1 10.94 2.11 -26.01
N ILE A 2 10.85 2.25 -24.67
CA ILE A 2 9.80 1.63 -23.88
C ILE A 2 8.45 2.34 -24.15
N ASN A 3 8.48 3.65 -24.35
CA ASN A 3 7.28 4.48 -24.57
C ASN A 3 6.73 4.39 -26.01
N SER A 4 7.40 3.71 -26.94
CA SER A 4 6.94 3.59 -28.34
C SER A 4 5.96 2.43 -28.57
N LYS A 5 5.72 1.58 -27.56
CA LYS A 5 4.77 0.48 -27.63
C LYS A 5 3.67 0.71 -26.59
N ILE A 6 2.43 0.79 -27.02
CA ILE A 6 1.26 0.96 -26.18
C ILE A 6 0.99 -0.36 -25.46
N PHE A 7 1.50 -0.49 -24.23
CA PHE A 7 1.27 -1.66 -23.38
C PHE A 7 0.42 -1.37 -22.15
N ASN A 8 0.29 -0.08 -21.79
CA ASN A 8 -0.44 0.37 -20.61
C ASN A 8 -1.34 1.53 -21.00
N LEU A 9 -2.40 1.73 -20.23
CA LEU A 9 -3.39 2.78 -20.49
C LEU A 9 -2.77 4.18 -20.46
N HIS A 10 -1.88 4.45 -19.50
CA HIS A 10 -1.21 5.74 -19.37
C HIS A 10 -0.35 6.14 -20.57
N ASN A 11 0.11 5.18 -21.39
CA ASN A 11 0.85 5.47 -22.62
C ASN A 11 -0.04 6.01 -23.75
N LEU A 12 -1.35 6.06 -23.54
CA LEU A 12 -2.33 6.68 -24.46
C LEU A 12 -2.52 8.18 -24.21
N PHE A 13 -1.81 8.76 -23.25
CA PHE A 13 -1.90 10.18 -22.92
C PHE A 13 -0.65 10.94 -23.35
N LYS A 14 -0.88 12.19 -23.74
CA LYS A 14 0.13 13.20 -23.99
C LYS A 14 0.03 14.28 -22.93
N LEU A 15 1.16 14.72 -22.40
CA LEU A 15 1.22 15.86 -21.50
C LEU A 15 1.05 17.17 -22.27
N GLU A 16 0.28 18.08 -21.73
CA GLU A 16 0.14 19.44 -22.21
C GLU A 16 0.19 20.41 -21.04
N GLY A 17 1.29 21.15 -20.96
CA GLY A 17 1.53 22.13 -19.91
C GLY A 17 1.36 23.56 -20.42
N LYS A 18 1.45 24.50 -19.50
CA LYS A 18 1.46 25.94 -19.79
C LYS A 18 2.83 26.35 -20.33
N ASN A 19 3.54 27.26 -19.69
CA ASN A 19 4.89 27.65 -20.03
C ASN A 19 5.90 26.83 -19.20
N ALA A 20 6.85 26.17 -19.87
CA ALA A 20 7.92 25.46 -19.17
C ALA A 20 8.73 26.40 -18.27
N ILE A 21 9.16 25.88 -17.13
CA ILE A 21 10.00 26.59 -16.13
C ILE A 21 11.39 25.97 -16.03
N SER A 22 12.29 26.64 -15.34
CA SER A 22 13.61 26.04 -15.04
C SER A 22 13.45 24.85 -14.09
N ILE A 23 14.19 23.76 -14.32
CA ILE A 23 14.25 22.60 -13.42
C ILE A 23 14.76 23.00 -12.01
N ASN A 24 15.50 24.09 -11.90
CA ASN A 24 15.99 24.62 -10.62
C ASN A 24 14.87 25.22 -9.76
N ASP A 25 13.73 25.57 -10.35
CA ASP A 25 12.54 26.07 -9.65
C ASP A 25 11.61 24.94 -9.18
N VAL A 26 11.89 23.69 -9.56
CA VAL A 26 11.12 22.52 -9.18
C VAL A 26 11.63 21.93 -7.88
N GLU A 27 10.72 21.41 -7.05
CA GLU A 27 11.05 20.73 -5.80
C GLU A 27 12.19 19.70 -6.00
N PRO A 28 13.12 19.56 -5.01
CA PRO A 28 14.27 18.70 -5.18
C PRO A 28 13.86 17.22 -5.17
N ALA A 29 14.62 16.39 -5.89
CA ALA A 29 14.38 14.93 -5.93
C ALA A 29 14.34 14.29 -4.53
N SER A 30 15.08 14.84 -3.57
CA SER A 30 15.05 14.39 -2.17
C SER A 30 13.69 14.55 -1.47
N GLU A 31 12.82 15.44 -1.94
CA GLU A 31 11.44 15.56 -1.46
C GLU A 31 10.50 14.61 -2.21
N ILE A 32 10.72 14.44 -3.52
CA ILE A 32 9.93 13.53 -4.36
C ILE A 32 10.09 12.08 -3.91
N VAL A 33 11.32 11.61 -3.63
CA VAL A 33 11.56 10.21 -3.21
C VAL A 33 10.87 9.84 -1.88
N LYS A 34 10.54 10.80 -1.03
CA LYS A 34 9.75 10.56 0.20
C LYS A 34 8.31 10.12 -0.10
N ARG A 35 7.82 10.36 -1.31
CA ARG A 35 6.50 9.89 -1.79
C ARG A 35 6.56 8.49 -2.38
N PHE A 36 7.73 7.87 -2.47
CA PHE A 36 7.93 6.56 -3.05
C PHE A 36 7.95 5.48 -1.99
N SER A 37 7.32 4.37 -2.32
CA SER A 37 7.36 3.15 -1.51
C SER A 37 7.76 1.95 -2.36
N VAL A 38 8.36 0.95 -1.70
CA VAL A 38 8.47 -0.40 -2.26
C VAL A 38 7.24 -1.19 -1.82
N GLY A 39 6.50 -1.69 -2.80
CA GLY A 39 5.24 -2.39 -2.59
C GLY A 39 5.39 -3.71 -1.85
N ALA A 40 4.28 -4.22 -1.37
CA ALA A 40 4.21 -5.42 -0.53
C ALA A 40 4.79 -6.66 -1.22
N MET A 41 5.94 -7.10 -0.76
CA MET A 41 6.60 -8.33 -1.18
C MET A 41 6.99 -9.11 0.08
N SER A 42 6.24 -10.17 0.41
CA SER A 42 6.37 -10.84 1.69
C SER A 42 7.71 -11.56 1.87
N PHE A 43 8.20 -11.55 3.10
CA PHE A 43 9.27 -12.43 3.53
C PHE A 43 8.85 -13.88 3.35
N GLY A 44 9.60 -14.61 2.53
CA GLY A 44 9.23 -15.96 2.06
C GLY A 44 8.85 -15.97 0.57
N ALA A 45 8.14 -14.98 0.05
CA ALA A 45 7.96 -14.80 -1.39
C ALA A 45 9.28 -14.37 -2.06
N ILE A 46 9.97 -13.40 -1.48
CA ILE A 46 11.36 -13.04 -1.83
C ILE A 46 12.33 -13.51 -0.74
N SER A 47 13.61 -13.56 -1.06
CA SER A 47 14.66 -13.95 -0.12
C SER A 47 14.87 -12.93 1.00
N LYS A 48 15.49 -13.35 2.09
CA LYS A 48 15.89 -12.48 3.20
C LYS A 48 16.74 -11.31 2.69
N GLU A 49 17.75 -11.63 1.90
CA GLU A 49 18.72 -10.66 1.36
C GLU A 49 18.02 -9.59 0.52
N ALA A 50 17.11 -9.99 -0.36
CA ALA A 50 16.33 -9.06 -1.19
C ALA A 50 15.41 -8.18 -0.33
N HIS A 51 14.71 -8.77 0.64
CA HIS A 51 13.78 -8.07 1.50
C HIS A 51 14.47 -7.01 2.37
N GLU A 52 15.61 -7.35 2.97
CA GLU A 52 16.41 -6.44 3.79
C GLU A 52 17.06 -5.33 2.96
N THR A 53 17.58 -5.66 1.76
CA THR A 53 18.19 -4.68 0.85
C THR A 53 17.19 -3.59 0.46
N LEU A 54 15.95 -3.98 0.16
CA LEU A 54 14.88 -3.04 -0.18
C LEU A 54 14.52 -2.14 1.01
N ALA A 55 14.39 -2.71 2.21
CA ALA A 55 14.09 -1.95 3.41
C ALA A 55 15.18 -0.91 3.73
N ARG A 56 16.46 -1.32 3.76
CA ARG A 56 17.59 -0.42 3.98
C ARG A 56 17.67 0.70 2.95
N ALA A 57 17.47 0.37 1.67
CA ALA A 57 17.51 1.38 0.60
C ALA A 57 16.45 2.46 0.83
N MET A 58 15.22 2.05 1.10
CA MET A 58 14.12 3.00 1.28
C MET A 58 14.26 3.81 2.58
N ASN A 59 14.74 3.19 3.66
CA ASN A 59 15.00 3.90 4.91
C ASN A 59 16.04 5.01 4.74
N LYS A 60 17.10 4.76 3.96
CA LYS A 60 18.16 5.76 3.67
C LYS A 60 17.64 6.99 2.92
N ILE A 61 16.69 6.83 2.02
CA ILE A 61 16.10 7.95 1.25
C ILE A 61 14.84 8.53 1.88
N LYS A 62 14.48 8.10 3.10
CA LYS A 62 13.25 8.49 3.81
C LYS A 62 11.96 8.12 3.05
N GLY A 63 12.04 7.15 2.14
CA GLY A 63 10.91 6.46 1.57
C GLY A 63 10.43 5.34 2.48
N MET A 64 9.52 4.51 2.00
CA MET A 64 8.94 3.42 2.78
C MET A 64 9.08 2.07 2.06
N SER A 65 9.16 0.99 2.82
CA SER A 65 9.06 -0.38 2.30
C SER A 65 7.96 -1.13 3.01
N ASN A 66 7.24 -1.98 2.26
CA ASN A 66 6.17 -2.81 2.80
C ASN A 66 6.66 -4.25 2.97
N CYS A 67 6.56 -4.79 4.19
CA CYS A 67 7.02 -6.15 4.50
C CYS A 67 6.18 -7.25 3.82
N GLY A 68 4.98 -6.92 3.31
CA GLY A 68 4.01 -7.90 2.83
C GLY A 68 3.32 -8.67 3.96
N GLU A 69 2.46 -9.61 3.61
CA GLU A 69 1.56 -10.35 4.52
C GLU A 69 2.20 -11.49 5.31
N GLY A 70 3.50 -11.54 5.44
CA GLY A 70 4.18 -12.70 6.01
C GLY A 70 4.86 -12.48 7.35
N GLY A 71 4.55 -11.40 8.05
CA GLY A 71 5.34 -11.00 9.19
C GLY A 71 6.75 -10.56 8.79
N GLU A 72 7.56 -10.32 9.76
CA GLU A 72 8.96 -9.95 9.61
C GLU A 72 9.77 -10.56 10.78
N ASP A 73 11.04 -10.84 10.55
CA ASP A 73 11.93 -11.33 11.61
C ASP A 73 12.05 -10.25 12.71
N PRO A 74 11.72 -10.56 13.98
CA PRO A 74 11.78 -9.58 15.07
C PRO A 74 13.17 -8.95 15.26
N SER A 75 14.24 -9.64 14.90
CA SER A 75 15.61 -9.10 14.96
C SER A 75 15.84 -7.87 14.07
N ARG A 76 14.90 -7.57 13.17
CA ARG A 76 14.94 -6.42 12.26
C ARG A 76 14.26 -5.19 12.82
N TYR A 77 13.38 -5.35 13.82
CA TYR A 77 12.71 -4.22 14.45
C TYR A 77 13.77 -3.29 15.07
N ASP A 78 13.52 -1.99 15.05
CA ASP A 78 14.45 -0.96 15.54
C ASP A 78 15.83 -0.90 14.84
N THR A 79 15.96 -1.54 13.67
CA THR A 79 17.16 -1.48 12.83
C THR A 79 16.88 -0.77 11.49
N ASP A 80 17.94 -0.51 10.73
CA ASP A 80 17.81 0.02 9.36
C ASP A 80 17.16 -0.96 8.37
N GLN A 81 16.97 -2.22 8.79
CA GLN A 81 16.31 -3.28 8.00
C GLN A 81 14.81 -3.35 8.24
N ASN A 82 14.28 -2.60 9.18
CA ASN A 82 12.85 -2.59 9.47
C ASN A 82 12.04 -2.07 8.27
N SER A 83 11.05 -2.84 7.83
CA SER A 83 10.08 -2.36 6.86
C SER A 83 9.04 -1.48 7.58
N LYS A 84 8.98 -0.21 7.22
CA LYS A 84 8.12 0.77 7.92
C LYS A 84 6.63 0.51 7.75
N ILE A 85 6.22 -0.14 6.64
CA ILE A 85 4.83 -0.54 6.41
C ILE A 85 4.68 -2.00 6.77
N LYS A 86 3.84 -2.28 7.79
CA LYS A 86 3.47 -3.62 8.22
C LYS A 86 2.12 -4.01 7.65
N GLN A 87 2.07 -5.08 6.87
CA GLN A 87 0.82 -5.49 6.23
C GLN A 87 0.08 -6.52 7.09
N VAL A 88 -1.24 -6.32 7.22
CA VAL A 88 -2.19 -7.21 7.90
C VAL A 88 -3.17 -7.72 6.86
N ALA A 89 -3.11 -9.01 6.55
CA ALA A 89 -4.00 -9.68 5.62
C ALA A 89 -4.94 -10.65 6.36
N SER A 90 -5.91 -11.23 5.67
CA SER A 90 -6.90 -12.15 6.26
C SER A 90 -6.28 -13.33 7.02
N GLY A 91 -5.14 -13.85 6.56
CA GLY A 91 -4.43 -14.96 7.22
C GLY A 91 -3.69 -14.58 8.51
N ARG A 92 -3.53 -13.29 8.82
CA ARG A 92 -2.86 -12.76 10.04
C ARG A 92 -1.48 -13.35 10.33
N PHE A 93 -0.77 -13.85 9.31
CA PHE A 93 0.54 -14.50 9.49
C PHE A 93 1.58 -13.53 10.05
N GLY A 94 2.15 -13.87 11.21
CA GLY A 94 3.18 -13.08 11.87
C GLY A 94 2.71 -11.75 12.46
N VAL A 95 1.40 -11.55 12.60
CA VAL A 95 0.84 -10.35 13.22
C VAL A 95 0.85 -10.52 14.73
N THR A 96 1.82 -9.86 15.38
CA THR A 96 1.97 -9.79 16.84
C THR A 96 1.94 -8.33 17.27
N ILE A 97 1.79 -8.09 18.56
CA ILE A 97 1.83 -6.71 19.09
C ILE A 97 3.20 -6.05 18.83
N GLU A 98 4.30 -6.80 18.91
CA GLU A 98 5.64 -6.30 18.60
C GLU A 98 5.77 -5.91 17.12
N TYR A 99 5.24 -6.75 16.23
CA TYR A 99 5.18 -6.46 14.80
C TYR A 99 4.41 -5.16 14.52
N LEU A 100 3.24 -4.98 15.13
CA LEU A 100 2.43 -3.78 14.98
C LEU A 100 3.13 -2.54 15.56
N ASN A 101 3.79 -2.67 16.72
CA ASN A 101 4.50 -1.56 17.36
C ASN A 101 5.76 -1.12 16.60
N SER A 102 6.35 -1.99 15.79
CA SER A 102 7.50 -1.66 14.94
C SER A 102 7.13 -0.89 13.66
N ALA A 103 5.84 -0.62 13.43
CA ALA A 103 5.32 0.03 12.22
C ALA A 103 5.28 1.55 12.33
N GLU A 104 5.66 2.26 11.25
CA GLU A 104 5.25 3.66 11.01
C GLU A 104 3.86 3.70 10.32
N GLU A 105 3.53 2.63 9.56
CA GLU A 105 2.24 2.45 8.92
C GLU A 105 1.80 0.99 8.99
N ILE A 106 0.54 0.76 9.35
CA ILE A 106 -0.10 -0.54 9.31
C ILE A 106 -1.07 -0.57 8.13
N GLN A 107 -0.88 -1.54 7.23
CA GLN A 107 -1.69 -1.66 6.03
C GLN A 107 -2.62 -2.86 6.09
N ILE A 108 -3.93 -2.62 6.13
CA ILE A 108 -4.95 -3.65 5.96
C ILE A 108 -5.02 -4.04 4.49
N LYS A 109 -4.73 -5.29 4.17
CA LYS A 109 -4.83 -5.83 2.81
C LYS A 109 -6.18 -6.51 2.62
N VAL A 110 -7.08 -5.88 1.89
CA VAL A 110 -8.36 -6.51 1.52
C VAL A 110 -8.17 -7.50 0.37
N ALA A 111 -7.47 -7.06 -0.69
CA ALA A 111 -7.16 -7.89 -1.85
C ALA A 111 -5.88 -7.38 -2.55
N GLN A 112 -5.51 -8.00 -3.68
CA GLN A 112 -4.35 -7.59 -4.48
C GLN A 112 -4.72 -7.54 -5.96
N GLY A 113 -4.25 -6.51 -6.69
CA GLY A 113 -4.70 -6.19 -8.04
C GLY A 113 -4.50 -7.30 -9.07
N ALA A 114 -3.40 -8.06 -8.99
CA ALA A 114 -3.08 -9.10 -9.96
C ALA A 114 -3.98 -10.35 -9.86
N LYS A 115 -4.59 -10.59 -8.70
CA LYS A 115 -5.48 -11.75 -8.47
C LYS A 115 -6.48 -11.48 -7.34
N PRO A 116 -7.45 -10.59 -7.55
CA PRO A 116 -8.32 -10.12 -6.49
C PRO A 116 -9.16 -11.22 -5.84
N GLY A 117 -9.61 -12.21 -6.59
CA GLY A 117 -10.41 -13.33 -6.10
C GLY A 117 -9.65 -14.53 -5.54
N GLU A 118 -8.31 -14.60 -5.72
CA GLU A 118 -7.51 -15.76 -5.29
C GLU A 118 -6.81 -15.53 -3.93
N GLY A 119 -6.52 -14.30 -3.58
CA GLY A 119 -5.82 -13.94 -2.35
C GLY A 119 -4.33 -14.27 -2.33
N GLY A 120 -3.75 -14.24 -1.12
CA GLY A 120 -2.35 -14.54 -0.88
C GLY A 120 -2.10 -16.04 -0.76
N ASN A 121 -0.97 -16.48 -1.29
CA ASN A 121 -0.54 -17.86 -1.22
C ASN A 121 0.97 -17.95 -1.12
N LEU A 122 1.49 -18.71 -0.14
CA LEU A 122 2.87 -19.12 -0.09
C LEU A 122 2.95 -20.66 -0.21
N PRO A 123 3.54 -21.20 -1.28
CA PRO A 123 3.60 -22.63 -1.51
C PRO A 123 4.48 -23.33 -0.46
N LYS A 124 4.14 -24.58 -0.12
CA LYS A 124 4.81 -25.38 0.92
C LYS A 124 6.33 -25.45 0.80
N ASN A 125 6.85 -25.48 -0.44
CA ASN A 125 8.28 -25.54 -0.71
C ASN A 125 9.04 -24.24 -0.45
N LYS A 126 8.36 -23.17 -0.07
CA LYS A 126 8.92 -21.90 0.40
C LYS A 126 8.80 -21.71 1.91
N VAL A 127 8.02 -22.52 2.60
CA VAL A 127 7.81 -22.42 4.05
C VAL A 127 8.93 -23.17 4.79
N TYR A 128 10.12 -22.62 4.73
CA TYR A 128 11.29 -23.07 5.51
C TYR A 128 11.12 -22.73 7.00
N PRO A 129 11.92 -23.34 7.91
CA PRO A 129 11.79 -23.08 9.34
C PRO A 129 11.83 -21.61 9.73
N TRP A 130 12.72 -20.81 9.15
CA TRP A 130 12.81 -19.36 9.41
C TRP A 130 11.60 -18.56 8.87
N ILE A 131 10.96 -19.02 7.80
CA ILE A 131 9.73 -18.42 7.28
C ILE A 131 8.56 -18.79 8.19
N ALA A 132 8.48 -20.05 8.59
CA ALA A 132 7.45 -20.53 9.52
C ALA A 132 7.54 -19.79 10.86
N TYR A 133 8.75 -19.57 11.37
CA TYR A 133 8.99 -18.78 12.58
C TYR A 133 8.43 -17.35 12.47
N ALA A 134 8.79 -16.61 11.41
CA ALA A 134 8.33 -15.25 11.19
C ALA A 134 6.82 -15.16 10.96
N ARG A 135 6.18 -16.23 10.50
CA ARG A 135 4.74 -16.31 10.21
C ARG A 135 3.92 -16.92 11.33
N HIS A 136 4.54 -17.38 12.41
CA HIS A 136 3.89 -18.16 13.46
C HIS A 136 3.12 -19.36 12.89
N SER A 137 3.80 -20.17 12.05
CA SER A 137 3.21 -21.29 11.30
C SER A 137 4.12 -22.52 11.33
N ILE A 138 3.69 -23.57 10.63
CA ILE A 138 4.41 -24.87 10.59
C ILE A 138 5.27 -24.96 9.31
N PRO A 139 6.55 -25.35 9.39
CA PRO A 139 7.39 -25.55 8.22
C PRO A 139 6.81 -26.58 7.24
N GLY A 140 6.94 -26.32 5.96
CA GLY A 140 6.48 -27.24 4.90
C GLY A 140 4.97 -27.31 4.67
N VAL A 141 4.18 -26.51 5.37
CA VAL A 141 2.73 -26.37 5.17
C VAL A 141 2.45 -25.17 4.29
N GLN A 142 1.59 -25.34 3.29
CA GLN A 142 1.14 -24.24 2.44
C GLN A 142 0.32 -23.23 3.24
N LEU A 143 0.59 -21.95 3.03
CA LEU A 143 -0.10 -20.85 3.71
C LEU A 143 -0.99 -20.11 2.73
N ILE A 144 -2.26 -19.97 3.08
CA ILE A 144 -3.28 -19.31 2.27
C ILE A 144 -3.86 -18.14 3.08
N SER A 145 -3.96 -16.99 2.44
CA SER A 145 -4.60 -15.79 2.95
C SER A 145 -5.72 -15.41 2.00
N PRO A 146 -6.94 -15.91 2.20
CA PRO A 146 -8.05 -15.67 1.29
C PRO A 146 -8.46 -14.20 1.28
N PRO A 147 -9.01 -13.67 0.18
CA PRO A 147 -9.71 -12.39 0.16
C PRO A 147 -11.20 -12.63 0.47
N PRO A 148 -11.90 -11.74 1.06
CA PRO A 148 -11.54 -10.70 2.00
C PRO A 148 -11.24 -11.24 3.41
N HIS A 149 -11.11 -10.36 4.40
CA HIS A 149 -11.00 -10.76 5.79
C HIS A 149 -12.33 -11.38 6.29
N HIS A 150 -12.24 -12.45 7.10
CA HIS A 150 -13.42 -13.15 7.65
C HIS A 150 -14.24 -12.31 8.64
N ASP A 151 -13.62 -11.33 9.24
CA ASP A 151 -14.15 -10.42 10.24
C ASP A 151 -14.59 -9.06 9.67
N ILE A 152 -14.60 -8.89 8.34
CA ILE A 152 -15.00 -7.65 7.68
C ILE A 152 -16.13 -7.95 6.69
N TYR A 153 -17.35 -7.63 7.06
CA TYR A 153 -18.56 -7.76 6.24
C TYR A 153 -19.19 -6.40 5.92
N SER A 154 -18.76 -5.35 6.62
CA SER A 154 -19.28 -4.00 6.47
C SER A 154 -18.16 -2.96 6.67
N ILE A 155 -18.49 -1.68 6.39
CA ILE A 155 -17.59 -0.55 6.70
C ILE A 155 -17.41 -0.38 8.20
N GLU A 156 -18.40 -0.73 9.00
CA GLU A 156 -18.36 -0.70 10.46
C GLU A 156 -17.37 -1.72 11.01
N ASP A 157 -17.32 -2.93 10.45
CA ASP A 157 -16.32 -3.95 10.82
C ASP A 157 -14.91 -3.50 10.46
N LEU A 158 -14.75 -2.86 9.28
CA LEU A 158 -13.47 -2.26 8.90
C LEU A 158 -13.07 -1.12 9.86
N ALA A 159 -14.04 -0.30 10.28
CA ALA A 159 -13.80 0.76 11.26
C ALA A 159 -13.35 0.19 12.61
N GLN A 160 -13.91 -0.93 13.03
CA GLN A 160 -13.49 -1.65 14.23
C GLN A 160 -12.04 -2.13 14.09
N LEU A 161 -11.68 -2.80 13.01
CA LEU A 161 -10.31 -3.25 12.80
C LEU A 161 -9.32 -2.07 12.74
N ILE A 162 -9.68 -0.96 12.10
CA ILE A 162 -8.86 0.26 12.08
C ILE A 162 -8.65 0.80 13.48
N TYR A 163 -9.70 0.78 14.31
CA TYR A 163 -9.64 1.21 15.70
C TYR A 163 -8.71 0.31 16.52
N ASP A 164 -8.84 -1.01 16.41
CA ASP A 164 -8.04 -1.99 17.14
C ASP A 164 -6.55 -1.86 16.80
N LEU A 165 -6.23 -1.74 15.50
CA LEU A 165 -4.85 -1.54 15.05
C LEU A 165 -4.27 -0.20 15.52
N ARG A 166 -5.08 0.85 15.56
CA ARG A 166 -4.68 2.15 16.09
C ARG A 166 -4.51 2.12 17.60
N SER A 167 -5.30 1.32 18.32
CA SER A 167 -5.16 1.11 19.75
C SER A 167 -3.88 0.33 20.07
N ALA A 168 -3.51 -0.64 19.23
CA ALA A 168 -2.26 -1.37 19.36
C ALA A 168 -1.03 -0.48 19.10
N ASN A 169 -1.08 0.41 18.10
CA ASN A 169 -0.02 1.38 17.81
C ASN A 169 -0.60 2.76 17.46
N PRO A 170 -0.79 3.64 18.45
CA PRO A 170 -1.36 4.98 18.23
C PRO A 170 -0.51 5.90 17.34
N GLN A 171 0.77 5.62 17.18
CA GLN A 171 1.69 6.43 16.36
C GLN A 171 1.62 6.04 14.88
N ALA A 172 1.25 4.80 14.55
CA ALA A 172 1.19 4.32 13.20
C ALA A 172 0.01 4.93 12.42
N LYS A 173 0.24 5.20 11.14
CA LYS A 173 -0.83 5.51 10.20
C LYS A 173 -1.50 4.22 9.75
N ILE A 174 -2.84 4.22 9.63
CA ILE A 174 -3.57 3.07 9.13
C ILE A 174 -3.90 3.29 7.66
N SER A 175 -3.49 2.35 6.82
CA SER A 175 -3.82 2.34 5.39
C SER A 175 -4.65 1.12 5.02
N VAL A 176 -5.44 1.25 3.96
CA VAL A 176 -6.24 0.15 3.40
C VAL A 176 -5.87 -0.05 1.94
N LYS A 177 -5.52 -1.28 1.58
CA LYS A 177 -5.23 -1.66 0.19
C LYS A 177 -6.49 -2.21 -0.45
N LEU A 178 -6.95 -1.50 -1.48
CA LEU A 178 -8.07 -1.86 -2.37
C LEU A 178 -7.54 -2.24 -3.76
N VAL A 179 -8.41 -2.80 -4.57
CA VAL A 179 -8.11 -3.18 -5.95
C VAL A 179 -8.80 -2.20 -6.91
N SER A 180 -8.14 -1.90 -8.02
CA SER A 180 -8.76 -1.18 -9.14
C SER A 180 -9.85 -2.05 -9.76
N GLU A 181 -11.09 -1.72 -9.46
CA GLU A 181 -12.30 -2.38 -9.96
C GLU A 181 -13.46 -1.39 -9.96
N ALA A 182 -14.51 -1.69 -10.71
CA ALA A 182 -15.70 -0.84 -10.77
C ALA A 182 -16.37 -0.74 -9.39
N GLY A 183 -16.70 0.49 -8.95
CA GLY A 183 -17.29 0.74 -7.64
C GLY A 183 -16.27 1.00 -6.52
N VAL A 184 -14.97 0.94 -6.81
CA VAL A 184 -13.91 1.18 -5.80
C VAL A 184 -14.00 2.57 -5.17
N GLY A 185 -14.52 3.56 -5.89
CA GLY A 185 -14.75 4.91 -5.36
C GLY A 185 -15.73 4.93 -4.19
N THR A 186 -16.80 4.17 -4.25
CA THR A 186 -17.75 4.02 -3.14
C THR A 186 -17.11 3.36 -1.93
N ILE A 187 -16.34 2.29 -2.17
CA ILE A 187 -15.58 1.60 -1.12
C ILE A 187 -14.56 2.55 -0.48
N ALA A 188 -13.81 3.30 -1.30
CA ALA A 188 -12.84 4.29 -0.82
C ALA A 188 -13.48 5.35 0.08
N SER A 189 -14.68 5.83 -0.27
CA SER A 189 -15.43 6.78 0.56
C SER A 189 -15.80 6.17 1.92
N GLY A 190 -16.22 4.91 1.96
CA GLY A 190 -16.45 4.16 3.19
C GLY A 190 -15.19 4.02 4.04
N VAL A 191 -14.08 3.66 3.42
CA VAL A 191 -12.76 3.51 4.07
C VAL A 191 -12.28 4.80 4.72
N VAL A 192 -12.46 5.96 4.06
CA VAL A 192 -12.14 7.27 4.67
C VAL A 192 -13.04 7.57 5.86
N LYS A 193 -14.34 7.26 5.76
CA LYS A 193 -15.29 7.44 6.87
C LYS A 193 -14.97 6.52 8.05
N ALA A 194 -14.50 5.29 7.78
CA ALA A 194 -14.00 4.35 8.78
C ALA A 194 -12.71 4.82 9.49
N GLY A 195 -12.07 5.88 9.01
CA GLY A 195 -10.93 6.51 9.70
C GLY A 195 -9.55 6.13 9.17
N ALA A 196 -9.44 5.54 7.98
CA ALA A 196 -8.15 5.28 7.36
C ALA A 196 -7.40 6.59 7.03
N ASN A 197 -6.08 6.55 7.17
CA ASN A 197 -5.20 7.68 6.83
C ASN A 197 -4.78 7.65 5.36
N LYS A 198 -4.73 6.46 4.75
CA LYS A 198 -4.28 6.26 3.38
C LYS A 198 -5.07 5.14 2.72
N ILE A 199 -5.27 5.25 1.41
CA ILE A 199 -5.83 4.19 0.58
C ILE A 199 -4.83 3.91 -0.54
N LEU A 200 -4.50 2.63 -0.75
CA LEU A 200 -3.74 2.19 -1.91
C LEU A 200 -4.70 1.54 -2.90
N ILE A 201 -4.74 2.06 -4.13
CA ILE A 201 -5.47 1.48 -5.26
C ILE A 201 -4.49 0.65 -6.09
N SER A 202 -4.67 -0.67 -6.08
CA SER A 202 -3.77 -1.62 -6.73
C SER A 202 -4.29 -2.03 -8.11
N GLY A 203 -3.50 -1.73 -9.15
CA GLY A 203 -3.82 -2.15 -10.52
C GLY A 203 -3.54 -3.63 -10.80
N PHE A 204 -4.01 -4.14 -11.94
CA PHE A 204 -3.92 -5.55 -12.34
C PHE A 204 -2.49 -6.15 -12.37
N ASN A 205 -1.47 -5.32 -12.47
CA ASN A 205 -0.07 -5.71 -12.37
C ASN A 205 0.50 -5.61 -10.94
N GLY A 206 -0.31 -5.15 -9.97
CA GLY A 206 0.12 -4.87 -8.61
C GLY A 206 -0.05 -6.05 -7.65
N GLY A 207 0.82 -6.13 -6.65
CA GLY A 207 0.65 -6.97 -5.47
C GLY A 207 1.23 -8.39 -5.53
N THR A 208 1.68 -8.91 -6.68
CA THR A 208 2.33 -10.23 -6.73
C THR A 208 3.15 -10.43 -8.00
N GLY A 209 4.30 -11.10 -7.87
CA GLY A 209 5.07 -11.64 -8.98
C GLY A 209 4.71 -13.09 -9.33
N ALA A 210 3.93 -13.76 -8.49
CA ALA A 210 3.68 -15.20 -8.55
C ALA A 210 2.26 -15.58 -9.03
N ALA A 211 1.48 -14.61 -9.53
CA ALA A 211 0.17 -14.90 -10.09
C ALA A 211 0.26 -15.65 -11.42
N PRO A 212 -0.66 -16.57 -11.71
CA PRO A 212 -0.82 -17.16 -13.04
C PRO A 212 -1.02 -16.08 -14.10
N ARG A 213 -0.55 -16.32 -15.32
CA ARG A 213 -0.71 -15.36 -16.43
C ARG A 213 -2.18 -15.08 -16.75
N THR A 214 -3.02 -16.08 -16.59
CA THR A 214 -4.49 -15.97 -16.76
C THR A 214 -5.09 -14.97 -15.78
N SER A 215 -4.74 -15.05 -14.50
CA SER A 215 -5.22 -14.09 -13.49
C SER A 215 -4.78 -12.66 -13.84
N VAL A 216 -3.49 -12.44 -14.11
CA VAL A 216 -2.96 -11.12 -14.45
C VAL A 216 -3.59 -10.53 -15.72
N SER A 217 -3.92 -11.38 -16.69
CA SER A 217 -4.48 -10.93 -17.98
C SER A 217 -6.00 -10.67 -17.94
N HIS A 218 -6.72 -11.25 -16.98
CA HIS A 218 -8.18 -11.30 -17.06
C HIS A 218 -8.92 -10.92 -15.78
N ALA A 219 -8.24 -10.79 -14.65
CA ALA A 219 -8.90 -10.61 -13.35
C ALA A 219 -8.92 -9.18 -12.84
N GLY A 220 -7.92 -8.35 -13.13
CA GLY A 220 -7.80 -7.01 -12.62
C GLY A 220 -7.98 -5.93 -13.69
N MET A 221 -8.07 -4.69 -13.25
CA MET A 221 -8.15 -3.50 -14.11
C MET A 221 -6.88 -2.63 -14.00
N PRO A 222 -6.57 -1.80 -15.02
CA PRO A 222 -5.52 -0.80 -14.92
C PRO A 222 -5.70 0.11 -13.71
N PHE A 223 -4.62 0.49 -13.04
CA PHE A 223 -4.71 1.35 -11.85
C PHE A 223 -5.35 2.70 -12.15
N GLU A 224 -5.19 3.19 -13.36
CA GLU A 224 -5.69 4.48 -13.82
C GLU A 224 -7.20 4.60 -13.66
N ILE A 225 -7.92 3.51 -13.96
CA ILE A 225 -9.40 3.49 -13.87
C ILE A 225 -9.84 3.58 -12.41
N GLY A 226 -9.35 2.69 -11.55
CA GLY A 226 -9.75 2.68 -10.14
C GLY A 226 -9.24 3.89 -9.36
N LEU A 227 -8.04 4.39 -9.69
CA LEU A 227 -7.49 5.60 -9.07
C LEU A 227 -8.34 6.82 -9.40
N SER A 228 -8.65 7.02 -10.68
CA SER A 228 -9.50 8.13 -11.12
C SER A 228 -10.90 8.05 -10.50
N GLU A 229 -11.55 6.87 -10.50
CA GLU A 229 -12.86 6.69 -9.87
C GLU A 229 -12.80 7.00 -8.37
N ALA A 230 -11.80 6.50 -7.64
CA ALA A 230 -11.63 6.77 -6.22
C ALA A 230 -11.42 8.27 -5.95
N HIS A 231 -10.53 8.92 -6.73
CA HIS A 231 -10.25 10.34 -6.63
C HIS A 231 -11.50 11.19 -6.85
N GLN A 232 -12.20 10.98 -7.96
CA GLN A 232 -13.43 11.69 -8.31
C GLN A 232 -14.53 11.51 -7.24
N THR A 233 -14.76 10.28 -6.80
CA THR A 233 -15.79 9.98 -5.80
C THR A 233 -15.46 10.64 -4.47
N LEU A 234 -14.18 10.65 -4.05
CA LEU A 234 -13.77 11.34 -2.83
C LEU A 234 -13.94 12.85 -2.92
N ILE A 235 -13.73 13.46 -4.09
CA ILE A 235 -14.00 14.89 -4.31
C ILE A 235 -15.50 15.17 -4.19
N MET A 236 -16.33 14.41 -4.89
CA MET A 236 -17.80 14.59 -4.86
C MET A 236 -18.41 14.44 -3.46
N ASN A 237 -17.71 13.75 -2.55
CA ASN A 237 -18.12 13.53 -1.15
C ASN A 237 -17.37 14.41 -0.13
N ASP A 238 -16.56 15.39 -0.56
CA ASP A 238 -15.72 16.25 0.30
C ASP A 238 -14.79 15.47 1.24
N LEU A 239 -14.30 14.32 0.79
CA LEU A 239 -13.42 13.42 1.56
C LEU A 239 -11.97 13.45 1.09
N ARG A 240 -11.70 13.97 -0.12
CA ARG A 240 -10.37 13.85 -0.76
C ARG A 240 -9.23 14.48 0.05
N SER A 241 -9.48 15.62 0.65
CA SER A 241 -8.47 16.34 1.45
C SER A 241 -8.07 15.64 2.76
N ARG A 242 -8.81 14.61 3.16
CA ARG A 242 -8.64 13.91 4.46
C ARG A 242 -7.82 12.63 4.38
N VAL A 243 -7.49 12.16 3.18
CA VAL A 243 -6.84 10.87 2.95
C VAL A 243 -5.77 11.00 1.88
N LYS A 244 -4.64 10.29 2.04
CA LYS A 244 -3.65 10.12 0.97
C LYS A 244 -4.06 8.97 0.05
N LEU A 245 -4.03 9.22 -1.25
CA LEU A 245 -4.17 8.17 -2.25
C LEU A 245 -2.78 7.70 -2.71
N GLU A 246 -2.58 6.40 -2.67
CA GLU A 246 -1.40 5.72 -3.21
C GLU A 246 -1.83 4.79 -4.34
N THR A 247 -0.98 4.58 -5.32
CA THR A 247 -1.24 3.58 -6.36
C THR A 247 -0.04 2.68 -6.61
N ASP A 248 -0.32 1.43 -6.97
CA ASP A 248 0.63 0.48 -7.56
C ASP A 248 0.03 -0.13 -8.83
N GLY A 249 0.81 -0.78 -9.63
CA GLY A 249 0.36 -1.40 -10.87
C GLY A 249 1.40 -1.29 -11.97
N LYS A 250 2.67 -1.54 -11.62
CA LYS A 250 3.81 -1.54 -12.54
C LYS A 250 4.27 -0.13 -12.95
N LEU A 251 4.37 0.77 -11.99
CA LEU A 251 5.09 2.03 -12.19
C LEU A 251 6.58 1.73 -12.44
N LEU A 252 7.16 2.28 -13.50
CA LEU A 252 8.53 2.03 -13.96
C LEU A 252 9.32 3.29 -14.27
N THR A 253 8.65 4.41 -14.59
CA THR A 253 9.24 5.66 -15.09
C THR A 253 8.68 6.87 -14.34
N GLY A 254 9.32 8.01 -14.48
CA GLY A 254 8.80 9.28 -13.97
C GLY A 254 7.50 9.69 -14.68
N PHE A 255 7.34 9.32 -15.95
CA PHE A 255 6.09 9.54 -16.68
C PHE A 255 4.90 8.82 -16.02
N ASP A 256 5.08 7.56 -15.57
CA ASP A 256 4.04 6.82 -14.87
C ASP A 256 3.62 7.52 -13.57
N VAL A 257 4.60 8.10 -12.86
CA VAL A 257 4.36 8.90 -11.64
C VAL A 257 3.54 10.16 -11.94
N ILE A 258 3.90 10.88 -13.01
CA ILE A 258 3.18 12.10 -13.43
C ILE A 258 1.74 11.79 -13.80
N ILE A 259 1.50 10.76 -14.60
CA ILE A 259 0.12 10.36 -14.95
C ILE A 259 -0.65 9.92 -13.70
N ALA A 260 -0.03 9.14 -12.80
CA ALA A 260 -0.67 8.76 -11.54
C ALA A 260 -1.01 9.99 -10.67
N ALA A 261 -0.13 10.99 -10.60
CA ALA A 261 -0.39 12.25 -9.90
C ALA A 261 -1.58 12.99 -10.51
N ILE A 262 -1.58 13.19 -11.81
CA ILE A 262 -2.67 13.87 -12.55
C ILE A 262 -4.01 13.16 -12.33
N LEU A 263 -4.02 11.83 -12.25
CA LEU A 263 -5.21 11.03 -11.94
C LEU A 263 -5.55 10.99 -10.44
N GLY A 264 -4.78 11.66 -9.58
CA GLY A 264 -5.13 11.89 -8.19
C GLY A 264 -4.28 11.17 -7.14
N ALA A 265 -3.14 10.55 -7.47
CA ALA A 265 -2.27 9.92 -6.46
C ALA A 265 -1.36 10.94 -5.75
N ASP A 266 -1.26 10.84 -4.42
CA ASP A 266 -0.28 11.55 -3.59
C ASP A 266 1.04 10.76 -3.43
N LEU A 267 0.96 9.41 -3.52
CA LEU A 267 2.05 8.47 -3.23
C LEU A 267 2.13 7.37 -4.29
N TYR A 268 3.32 6.82 -4.48
CA TYR A 268 3.64 5.92 -5.60
C TYR A 268 4.40 4.69 -5.13
N SER A 269 3.87 3.49 -5.44
CA SER A 269 4.43 2.23 -4.98
C SER A 269 5.03 1.42 -6.12
N PHE A 270 6.28 1.02 -5.95
CA PHE A 270 7.08 0.31 -6.96
C PHE A 270 7.39 -1.11 -6.48
N SER A 271 7.21 -2.12 -7.33
CA SER A 271 7.57 -3.50 -7.01
C SER A 271 8.54 -4.10 -8.03
N SER A 272 8.15 -4.16 -9.30
CA SER A 272 8.98 -4.78 -10.36
C SER A 272 10.28 -4.02 -10.59
N ALA A 273 10.23 -2.70 -10.62
CA ALA A 273 11.39 -1.86 -10.87
C ALA A 273 12.49 -2.03 -9.81
N PRO A 274 12.23 -1.89 -8.50
CA PRO A 274 13.22 -2.18 -7.45
C PRO A 274 13.77 -3.62 -7.51
N LEU A 275 12.93 -4.61 -7.82
CA LEU A 275 13.42 -5.99 -7.98
C LEU A 275 14.40 -6.13 -9.14
N ILE A 276 14.17 -5.45 -10.27
CA ILE A 276 15.07 -5.46 -11.41
C ILE A 276 16.42 -4.85 -11.02
N THR A 277 16.44 -3.76 -10.26
CA THR A 277 17.67 -3.10 -9.83
C THR A 277 18.54 -3.96 -8.92
N ILE A 278 17.94 -4.87 -8.15
CA ILE A 278 18.66 -5.84 -7.30
C ILE A 278 18.93 -7.19 -7.99
N GLY A 279 18.71 -7.27 -9.31
CA GLY A 279 19.12 -8.40 -10.13
C GLY A 279 18.02 -9.35 -10.60
N CYS A 280 16.74 -9.01 -10.43
CA CYS A 280 15.64 -9.78 -11.00
C CYS A 280 15.67 -9.70 -12.54
N LYS A 281 15.67 -10.85 -13.21
CA LYS A 281 15.64 -10.98 -14.68
C LYS A 281 14.24 -11.27 -15.23
N MET A 282 13.19 -11.10 -14.43
CA MET A 282 11.79 -11.26 -14.82
C MET A 282 11.43 -12.64 -15.41
N LEU A 283 12.09 -13.71 -14.93
CA LEU A 283 11.87 -15.09 -15.39
C LEU A 283 10.47 -15.65 -15.05
N LYS A 284 9.74 -14.98 -14.14
CA LYS A 284 8.39 -15.40 -13.70
C LYS A 284 8.33 -16.79 -13.06
N VAL A 285 9.42 -17.21 -12.39
CA VAL A 285 9.53 -18.46 -11.63
C VAL A 285 9.43 -18.24 -10.12
N CYS A 286 8.92 -17.08 -9.70
CA CYS A 286 8.90 -16.66 -8.29
C CYS A 286 8.16 -17.66 -7.38
N ASN A 287 7.09 -18.29 -7.86
CA ASN A 287 6.31 -19.29 -7.11
C ASN A 287 6.97 -20.67 -6.99
N LEU A 288 7.98 -20.97 -7.84
CA LEU A 288 8.58 -22.30 -7.93
C LEU A 288 9.72 -22.54 -6.95
N ASN A 289 10.19 -21.51 -6.23
CA ASN A 289 11.36 -21.56 -5.37
C ASN A 289 12.70 -21.84 -6.09
N THR A 290 12.75 -21.61 -7.39
CA THR A 290 13.88 -21.96 -8.29
C THR A 290 14.58 -20.74 -8.88
N CYS A 291 14.37 -19.55 -8.32
CA CYS A 291 14.99 -18.33 -8.83
C CYS A 291 16.53 -18.41 -8.79
N PRO A 292 17.22 -18.49 -9.93
CA PRO A 292 18.68 -18.70 -9.98
C PRO A 292 19.47 -17.46 -9.52
N PHE A 293 18.84 -16.29 -9.44
CA PHE A 293 19.46 -15.02 -9.03
C PHE A 293 19.32 -14.74 -7.53
N GLY A 294 18.78 -15.67 -6.75
CA GLY A 294 18.64 -15.50 -5.30
C GLY A 294 17.58 -14.49 -4.86
N VAL A 295 16.84 -13.88 -5.77
CA VAL A 295 15.87 -12.80 -5.44
C VAL A 295 14.57 -13.38 -4.84
N ALA A 296 14.00 -14.42 -5.44
CA ALA A 296 12.69 -14.95 -5.08
C ALA A 296 12.74 -16.46 -4.77
N THR A 297 13.65 -16.85 -3.90
CA THR A 297 13.83 -18.24 -3.46
C THR A 297 14.18 -18.30 -2.00
N GLN A 298 13.87 -19.43 -1.34
CA GLN A 298 14.30 -19.75 0.01
C GLN A 298 15.41 -20.82 0.02
N ASN A 299 15.74 -21.41 -1.15
CA ASN A 299 16.82 -22.38 -1.30
C ASN A 299 18.17 -21.69 -1.03
N GLU A 300 18.87 -22.12 0.00
CA GLU A 300 20.13 -21.51 0.46
C GLU A 300 21.20 -21.46 -0.65
N LYS A 301 21.35 -22.54 -1.44
CA LYS A 301 22.32 -22.56 -2.53
C LYS A 301 22.02 -21.51 -3.58
N LEU A 302 20.75 -21.25 -3.87
CA LEU A 302 20.36 -20.23 -4.83
C LEU A 302 20.43 -18.82 -4.23
N ARG A 303 20.14 -18.66 -2.93
CA ARG A 303 20.24 -17.37 -2.23
C ARG A 303 21.66 -16.80 -2.27
N HIS A 304 22.70 -17.64 -2.21
CA HIS A 304 24.10 -17.19 -2.37
C HIS A 304 24.39 -16.47 -3.69
N ASN A 305 23.56 -16.63 -4.69
CA ASN A 305 23.69 -15.93 -5.97
C ASN A 305 23.15 -14.48 -5.93
N PHE A 306 22.53 -14.07 -4.83
CA PHE A 306 22.02 -12.71 -4.70
C PHE A 306 23.19 -11.70 -4.67
N LYS A 307 23.14 -10.71 -5.56
CA LYS A 307 24.15 -9.67 -5.71
C LYS A 307 23.58 -8.25 -5.65
N GLY A 308 22.33 -8.13 -5.23
CA GLY A 308 21.65 -6.84 -5.11
C GLY A 308 22.34 -5.93 -4.10
N LYS A 309 22.35 -4.63 -4.39
CA LYS A 309 22.93 -3.60 -3.51
C LYS A 309 21.90 -2.51 -3.29
N GLU A 310 21.86 -1.96 -2.08
CA GLU A 310 21.01 -0.83 -1.70
C GLU A 310 21.20 0.36 -2.64
N ALA A 311 22.46 0.67 -2.99
CA ALA A 311 22.81 1.79 -3.86
C ALA A 311 22.09 1.72 -5.22
N ASN A 312 21.86 0.50 -5.76
CA ASN A 312 21.15 0.35 -7.02
C ASN A 312 19.69 0.80 -6.91
N VAL A 313 19.04 0.46 -5.81
CA VAL A 313 17.65 0.88 -5.53
C VAL A 313 17.59 2.38 -5.30
N ILE A 314 18.49 2.91 -4.47
CA ILE A 314 18.59 4.34 -4.15
C ILE A 314 18.76 5.15 -5.44
N ASN A 315 19.76 4.82 -6.25
CA ASN A 315 20.02 5.52 -7.50
C ASN A 315 18.81 5.46 -8.44
N PHE A 316 18.18 4.30 -8.55
CA PHE A 316 16.99 4.16 -9.39
C PHE A 316 15.85 5.06 -8.92
N MET A 317 15.57 5.12 -7.62
CA MET A 317 14.51 6.00 -7.08
C MET A 317 14.82 7.48 -7.35
N TYR A 318 16.09 7.89 -7.23
CA TYR A 318 16.50 9.25 -7.58
C TYR A 318 16.40 9.52 -9.07
N PHE A 319 16.72 8.56 -9.96
CA PHE A 319 16.54 8.74 -11.41
C PHE A 319 15.06 8.94 -11.77
N ILE A 320 14.15 8.16 -11.16
CA ILE A 320 12.71 8.39 -11.33
C ILE A 320 12.32 9.79 -10.83
N ALA A 321 12.83 10.21 -9.69
CA ALA A 321 12.52 11.53 -9.13
C ALA A 321 13.06 12.67 -10.00
N GLU A 322 14.24 12.53 -10.61
CA GLU A 322 14.77 13.52 -11.55
C GLU A 322 13.92 13.55 -12.83
N GLU A 323 13.52 12.41 -13.37
CA GLU A 323 12.60 12.34 -14.51
C GLU A 323 11.26 13.02 -14.20
N VAL A 324 10.73 12.85 -12.98
CA VAL A 324 9.52 13.57 -12.51
C VAL A 324 9.76 15.09 -12.51
N ARG A 325 10.92 15.55 -12.05
CA ARG A 325 11.28 16.98 -12.07
C ARG A 325 11.33 17.55 -13.48
N GLU A 326 11.87 16.79 -14.43
CA GLU A 326 11.89 17.19 -15.85
C GLU A 326 10.48 17.39 -16.41
N TYR A 327 9.56 16.45 -16.10
CA TYR A 327 8.15 16.58 -16.49
C TYR A 327 7.43 17.74 -15.79
N LEU A 328 7.67 17.96 -14.49
CA LEU A 328 7.11 19.10 -13.77
C LEU A 328 7.57 20.43 -14.39
N ALA A 329 8.86 20.54 -14.70
CA ALA A 329 9.41 21.72 -15.38
C ALA A 329 8.76 21.94 -16.75
N LEU A 330 8.57 20.87 -17.54
CA LEU A 330 7.87 20.91 -18.83
C LEU A 330 6.42 21.37 -18.69
N LEU A 331 5.72 20.93 -17.66
CA LEU A 331 4.34 21.31 -17.35
C LEU A 331 4.21 22.74 -16.77
N GLY A 332 5.33 23.38 -16.39
CA GLY A 332 5.33 24.68 -15.76
C GLY A 332 4.91 24.65 -14.29
N CYS A 333 5.08 23.51 -13.61
CA CYS A 333 4.69 23.27 -12.23
C CYS A 333 5.94 23.10 -11.35
N LYS A 334 5.88 23.64 -10.11
CA LYS A 334 7.01 23.57 -9.17
C LYS A 334 7.00 22.34 -8.29
N THR A 335 5.82 21.78 -8.01
CA THR A 335 5.64 20.67 -7.10
C THR A 335 4.65 19.64 -7.64
N LEU A 336 4.78 18.38 -7.17
CA LEU A 336 3.80 17.33 -7.48
C LEU A 336 2.39 17.71 -7.01
N ASN A 337 2.25 18.46 -5.91
CA ASN A 337 0.92 18.87 -5.43
C ASN A 337 0.17 19.75 -6.44
N GLU A 338 0.89 20.52 -7.26
CA GLU A 338 0.28 21.39 -8.27
C GLU A 338 -0.33 20.63 -9.46
N ILE A 339 -0.04 19.34 -9.60
CA ILE A 339 -0.59 18.53 -10.70
C ILE A 339 -1.56 17.45 -10.22
N ILE A 340 -1.67 17.20 -8.91
CA ILE A 340 -2.55 16.15 -8.38
C ILE A 340 -4.01 16.48 -8.69
N GLY A 341 -4.65 15.59 -9.47
CA GLY A 341 -6.05 15.72 -9.88
C GLY A 341 -6.31 16.71 -11.03
N HIS A 342 -5.26 17.29 -11.61
CA HIS A 342 -5.35 18.26 -12.70
C HIS A 342 -5.37 17.56 -14.06
N VAL A 343 -6.48 16.87 -14.38
CA VAL A 343 -6.65 16.07 -15.60
C VAL A 343 -6.60 16.88 -16.88
N GLU A 344 -6.75 18.21 -16.82
CA GLU A 344 -6.57 19.12 -17.96
C GLU A 344 -5.11 19.19 -18.47
N LEU A 345 -4.15 18.64 -17.71
CA LEU A 345 -2.75 18.56 -18.11
C LEU A 345 -2.43 17.37 -19.01
N ILE A 346 -3.40 16.50 -19.27
CA ILE A 346 -3.26 15.35 -20.18
C ILE A 346 -4.34 15.31 -21.24
N HIS A 347 -3.93 14.89 -22.45
CA HIS A 347 -4.86 14.69 -23.56
C HIS A 347 -4.70 13.27 -24.12
N PRO A 348 -5.82 12.57 -24.41
CA PRO A 348 -5.74 11.26 -25.01
C PRO A 348 -5.18 11.36 -26.44
N LEU A 349 -4.29 10.43 -26.79
CA LEU A 349 -3.91 10.22 -28.18
C LEU A 349 -5.14 9.73 -28.95
N SER A 350 -5.33 10.25 -30.17
CA SER A 350 -6.45 9.84 -31.01
C SER A 350 -6.38 8.34 -31.30
N MET A 351 -7.27 7.58 -30.65
CA MET A 351 -7.47 6.15 -30.89
C MET A 351 -8.95 5.90 -31.16
N ASN A 352 -9.25 5.40 -32.36
CA ASN A 352 -10.62 5.13 -32.78
C ASN A 352 -11.30 4.14 -31.82
N GLY A 353 -12.37 4.57 -31.18
CA GLY A 353 -13.27 3.74 -30.37
C GLY A 353 -13.00 3.72 -28.85
N LEU A 354 -12.03 4.47 -28.33
CA LEU A 354 -11.83 4.65 -26.89
C LEU A 354 -12.36 6.02 -26.44
N ASP A 355 -13.21 5.99 -25.43
CA ASP A 355 -13.72 7.19 -24.75
C ASP A 355 -13.08 7.31 -23.36
N PHE A 356 -12.38 8.42 -23.12
CA PHE A 356 -11.72 8.74 -21.86
C PHE A 356 -12.46 9.79 -21.02
N SER A 357 -13.65 10.21 -21.45
CA SER A 357 -14.40 11.29 -20.79
C SER A 357 -14.64 11.01 -19.30
N ASN A 358 -15.01 9.79 -18.94
CA ASN A 358 -15.23 9.39 -17.55
C ASN A 358 -13.92 9.33 -16.76
N LEU A 359 -12.82 8.86 -17.38
CA LEU A 359 -11.51 8.77 -16.73
C LEU A 359 -10.95 10.18 -16.43
N LEU A 360 -11.17 11.12 -17.33
CA LEU A 360 -10.67 12.49 -17.26
C LEU A 360 -11.74 13.48 -16.74
N TYR A 361 -12.84 12.97 -16.18
CA TYR A 361 -13.84 13.81 -15.56
C TYR A 361 -13.26 14.55 -14.36
N ASN A 362 -13.44 15.87 -14.32
CA ASN A 362 -13.01 16.73 -13.22
C ASN A 362 -14.24 17.19 -12.42
N PRO A 363 -14.58 16.54 -11.30
CA PRO A 363 -15.73 16.91 -10.49
C PRO A 363 -15.51 18.23 -9.76
N GLU A 364 -16.53 19.07 -9.72
CA GLU A 364 -16.52 20.27 -8.90
C GLU A 364 -16.63 19.92 -7.41
N THR A 365 -15.83 20.60 -6.58
CA THR A 365 -15.93 20.48 -5.12
C THR A 365 -17.09 21.32 -4.61
N LYS A 366 -18.02 20.72 -3.85
CA LYS A 366 -19.18 21.43 -3.27
C LYS A 366 -18.76 22.54 -2.29
N ASN A 367 -17.71 22.29 -1.51
CA ASN A 367 -17.26 23.18 -0.42
C ASN A 367 -15.88 23.80 -0.71
N LYS A 368 -15.41 23.84 -1.97
CA LYS A 368 -14.08 24.31 -2.36
C LYS A 368 -12.94 23.63 -1.57
N THR A 369 -13.12 22.35 -1.24
CA THR A 369 -12.10 21.53 -0.58
C THR A 369 -10.97 21.21 -1.56
N SER A 370 -9.79 20.94 -1.04
CA SER A 370 -8.62 20.60 -1.85
C SER A 370 -8.83 19.29 -2.61
N VAL A 371 -8.30 19.23 -3.82
CA VAL A 371 -8.27 18.02 -4.66
C VAL A 371 -7.10 17.08 -4.35
N HIS A 372 -6.27 17.42 -3.38
CA HIS A 372 -5.21 16.58 -2.84
C HIS A 372 -5.27 16.52 -1.31
N PHE A 373 -4.43 15.69 -0.71
CA PHE A 373 -4.36 15.57 0.74
C PHE A 373 -3.91 16.88 1.41
N GLU A 374 -4.60 17.29 2.47
CA GLU A 374 -4.23 18.41 3.33
C GLU A 374 -3.92 17.94 4.74
N LYS A 375 -4.89 17.33 5.40
CA LYS A 375 -4.75 16.86 6.79
C LYS A 375 -5.65 15.67 7.10
N TYR A 376 -5.18 14.81 7.98
CA TYR A 376 -6.00 13.73 8.49
C TYR A 376 -7.15 14.25 9.37
N LYS A 377 -8.27 13.51 9.35
CA LYS A 377 -9.31 13.71 10.37
C LYS A 377 -8.70 13.39 11.72
N ASP A 378 -8.87 14.28 12.67
CA ASP A 378 -8.52 13.99 14.07
C ASP A 378 -9.45 12.91 14.61
N VAL A 379 -8.89 11.74 14.89
CA VAL A 379 -9.58 10.65 15.58
C VAL A 379 -9.21 10.79 17.05
N ASN A 380 -10.02 11.53 17.79
CA ASN A 380 -9.76 11.78 19.21
C ASN A 380 -9.98 10.48 20.02
N MET A 381 -8.93 9.65 20.10
CA MET A 381 -8.92 8.39 20.85
C MET A 381 -9.20 8.61 22.34
N LEU A 382 -8.89 9.77 22.90
CA LEU A 382 -9.18 10.12 24.28
C LEU A 382 -10.68 10.36 24.55
N ASN A 383 -11.47 10.48 23.49
CA ASN A 383 -12.90 10.74 23.59
C ASN A 383 -13.77 9.48 23.44
N THR A 384 -13.17 8.31 23.36
CA THR A 384 -13.88 7.03 23.27
C THR A 384 -14.42 6.57 24.61
N LEU A 385 -15.36 5.63 24.61
CA LEU A 385 -15.87 5.01 25.83
C LEU A 385 -14.76 4.25 26.57
N ASP A 386 -13.86 3.63 25.81
CA ASP A 386 -12.69 2.92 26.36
C ASP A 386 -11.84 3.87 27.20
N SER A 387 -11.40 4.99 26.62
CA SER A 387 -10.53 5.93 27.31
C SER A 387 -11.20 6.63 28.49
N LYS A 388 -12.50 6.91 28.39
CA LYS A 388 -13.24 7.65 29.41
C LYS A 388 -13.72 6.78 30.55
N LYS A 389 -14.07 5.52 30.30
CA LYS A 389 -14.74 4.66 31.29
C LYS A 389 -14.05 3.29 31.44
N ILE A 390 -13.84 2.54 30.36
CA ILE A 390 -13.40 1.14 30.46
C ILE A 390 -11.98 1.06 31.05
N ILE A 391 -11.03 1.74 30.46
CA ILE A 391 -9.64 1.73 30.93
C ILE A 391 -9.52 2.17 32.39
N PRO A 392 -10.10 3.29 32.82
CA PRO A 392 -10.06 3.68 34.24
C PRO A 392 -10.73 2.66 35.20
N LEU A 393 -11.82 2.04 34.78
CA LEU A 393 -12.49 1.02 35.60
C LEU A 393 -11.71 -0.30 35.68
N CYS A 394 -10.89 -0.60 34.69
CA CYS A 394 -10.04 -1.80 34.67
C CYS A 394 -8.67 -1.59 35.34
N GLU A 395 -8.28 -0.36 35.67
CA GLU A 395 -6.92 -0.05 36.12
C GLU A 395 -6.49 -0.84 37.36
N ASP A 396 -7.38 -0.97 38.36
CA ASP A 396 -7.08 -1.76 39.56
C ASP A 396 -6.97 -3.25 39.25
N SER A 397 -7.82 -3.77 38.38
CA SER A 397 -7.82 -5.18 37.97
C SER A 397 -6.57 -5.53 37.21
N LEU A 398 -6.11 -4.64 36.34
CA LEU A 398 -4.86 -4.81 35.56
C LEU A 398 -3.63 -4.78 36.49
N LYS A 399 -3.62 -3.86 37.49
CA LYS A 399 -2.48 -3.76 38.44
C LYS A 399 -2.38 -4.95 39.40
N ASN A 400 -3.51 -5.51 39.78
CA ASN A 400 -3.60 -6.55 40.79
C ASN A 400 -3.91 -7.94 40.22
N GLU A 401 -3.95 -8.10 38.92
CA GLU A 401 -4.26 -9.35 38.20
C GLU A 401 -5.60 -9.96 38.67
N ARG A 402 -6.62 -9.12 38.86
CA ARG A 402 -7.92 -9.54 39.34
C ARG A 402 -8.95 -9.50 38.21
N LYS A 403 -9.89 -10.45 38.24
CA LYS A 403 -11.07 -10.44 37.38
C LYS A 403 -11.97 -9.26 37.74
N SER A 404 -12.40 -8.47 36.75
CA SER A 404 -13.43 -7.45 36.91
C SER A 404 -14.59 -7.71 35.97
N VAL A 405 -15.78 -7.33 36.41
CA VAL A 405 -17.00 -7.35 35.61
C VAL A 405 -17.55 -5.94 35.59
N ILE A 406 -17.68 -5.37 34.42
CA ILE A 406 -18.14 -4.00 34.22
C ILE A 406 -19.39 -4.03 33.35
N SER A 407 -20.47 -3.42 33.84
CA SER A 407 -21.70 -3.25 33.05
C SER A 407 -21.84 -1.80 32.64
N LEU A 408 -21.97 -1.55 31.35
CA LEU A 408 -22.10 -0.21 30.77
C LEU A 408 -23.30 -0.16 29.82
N ASN A 409 -23.97 0.98 29.78
CA ASN A 409 -24.93 1.27 28.73
C ASN A 409 -24.18 1.73 27.48
N ILE A 410 -24.49 1.10 26.37
CA ILE A 410 -23.88 1.40 25.06
C ILE A 410 -24.92 2.07 24.17
N GLU A 411 -24.55 3.16 23.56
CA GLU A 411 -25.33 3.91 22.56
C GLU A 411 -24.70 3.76 21.17
N ASN A 412 -25.48 4.03 20.13
CA ASN A 412 -24.96 3.99 18.70
C ASN A 412 -23.78 4.91 18.45
N THR A 413 -23.59 5.93 19.30
CA THR A 413 -22.43 6.83 19.25
C THR A 413 -21.15 6.22 19.83
N ASN A 414 -21.25 5.11 20.57
CA ASN A 414 -20.13 4.37 21.16
C ASN A 414 -19.60 3.30 20.20
N SER A 415 -19.53 3.59 18.91
CA SER A 415 -18.89 2.72 17.92
C SER A 415 -17.39 2.61 18.18
N CYS A 416 -16.79 1.50 17.79
CA CYS A 416 -15.36 1.24 17.95
C CYS A 416 -14.91 1.17 19.42
N LEU A 417 -15.49 0.25 20.18
CA LEU A 417 -14.94 -0.22 21.44
C LEU A 417 -13.79 -1.21 21.15
N LEU A 418 -12.80 -1.23 22.04
CA LEU A 418 -11.79 -2.28 21.98
C LEU A 418 -12.50 -3.63 22.21
N TYR A 419 -12.57 -4.41 21.14
CA TYR A 419 -13.27 -5.68 21.14
C TYR A 419 -12.24 -6.81 21.13
N THR A 420 -12.17 -7.53 22.23
CA THR A 420 -11.54 -8.82 22.29
C THR A 420 -12.63 -9.85 22.50
N SER A 421 -13.29 -10.31 21.45
CA SER A 421 -13.97 -11.59 21.55
C SER A 421 -12.90 -12.62 21.29
N ASP A 422 -12.62 -13.36 22.26
CA ASP A 422 -11.88 -14.57 22.08
C ASP A 422 -12.88 -15.72 22.00
N ALA A 423 -13.03 -16.27 20.79
CA ALA A 423 -13.76 -17.52 20.63
C ALA A 423 -13.10 -18.68 21.43
N ALA A 424 -11.90 -18.48 21.94
CA ALA A 424 -11.26 -19.40 22.86
C ALA A 424 -11.82 -19.34 24.28
N ASP A 425 -12.53 -18.27 24.64
CA ASP A 425 -13.20 -18.17 25.97
C ASP A 425 -14.53 -18.93 26.03
N GLU A 426 -14.96 -19.51 24.90
CA GLU A 426 -16.19 -20.33 24.85
C GLU A 426 -15.91 -21.86 24.94
N LEU A 427 -14.67 -22.27 25.24
CA LEU A 427 -14.31 -23.68 25.42
C LEU A 427 -14.09 -24.05 26.87
#